data_e1b003e9a70c7727addf912d035b8b00
#
_entry.id   e1b003e9a70c7727addf912d035b8b00
#
_cell.length_a   1.000
_cell.length_b   1.000
_cell.length_c   1.000
_cell.angle_alpha   90.00
_cell.angle_beta   90.00
_cell.angle_gamma   90.00
#
_symmetry.space_group_name_H-M   'P 1'
#
loop_
_entity.id
_entity.type
_entity.pdbx_description
1 polymer ?
#
loop_
_entity_poly.entity_id
_entity_poly.type
_entity_poly.pdbx_seq_one_letter_code
_entity_poly.pdbx_strand_id
1 'polypeptide(L)'
;MDKYKNNALVEEMDDIILLNDNYADKGLFKGYIGIVMANFIEKYGFVVADFSNPIKAEYIQPVIEIMKEDFRVLSDSLADKKLVKEFKDLFRK
;
A
#
# COMPACT_ATOMS: atom_id res chain seq x y z
N MET A 1 11.25 -20.74 -5.49
CA MET A 1 10.71 -20.14 -4.25
C MET A 1 10.81 -18.63 -4.32
N ASP A 2 9.73 -17.97 -4.20
CA ASP A 2 9.73 -16.51 -4.25
C ASP A 2 10.34 -15.92 -3.00
N LYS A 3 11.20 -14.93 -3.19
CA LYS A 3 11.79 -14.19 -2.09
C LYS A 3 10.83 -13.19 -1.47
N TYR A 4 9.74 -12.94 -2.17
CA TYR A 4 8.79 -11.92 -1.78
C TYR A 4 7.49 -12.58 -1.34
N LYS A 5 6.81 -11.92 -0.44
CA LYS A 5 5.48 -12.34 -0.07
C LYS A 5 4.58 -12.27 -1.30
N ASN A 6 3.89 -13.37 -1.60
CA ASN A 6 2.91 -13.39 -2.68
C ASN A 6 1.75 -12.48 -2.29
N ASN A 7 1.27 -11.65 -3.22
CA ASN A 7 0.14 -10.78 -2.93
C ASN A 7 -1.11 -11.54 -2.47
N ALA A 8 -1.27 -12.80 -2.88
CA ALA A 8 -2.36 -13.63 -2.40
C ALA A 8 -2.25 -13.96 -0.91
N LEU A 9 -1.05 -13.79 -0.33
CA LEU A 9 -0.81 -14.04 1.08
C LEU A 9 -0.76 -12.75 1.89
N VAL A 10 -1.17 -11.62 1.31
CA VAL A 10 -1.21 -10.35 2.03
C VAL A 10 -2.16 -10.46 3.22
N GLU A 11 -1.80 -9.79 4.30
CA GLU A 11 -2.58 -9.83 5.53
C GLU A 11 -3.02 -8.43 5.94
N GLU A 12 -4.02 -8.36 6.80
CA GLU A 12 -4.43 -7.09 7.38
C GLU A 12 -3.24 -6.45 8.09
N MET A 13 -3.15 -5.14 7.99
CA MET A 13 -2.09 -4.31 8.56
C MET A 13 -0.76 -4.38 7.81
N ASP A 14 -0.66 -5.17 6.74
CA ASP A 14 0.53 -5.13 5.88
C ASP A 14 0.64 -3.77 5.19
N ASP A 15 1.87 -3.30 5.03
CA ASP A 15 2.15 -2.14 4.21
C ASP A 15 2.22 -2.56 2.74
N ILE A 16 1.62 -1.77 1.87
CA ILE A 16 1.67 -2.01 0.42
C ILE A 16 2.09 -0.73 -0.29
N ILE A 17 2.72 -0.90 -1.44
CA ILE A 17 3.15 0.22 -2.29
C ILE A 17 2.48 0.12 -3.65
N LEU A 18 1.97 1.24 -4.15
CA LEU A 18 1.36 1.28 -5.47
C LEU A 18 2.42 1.19 -6.56
N LEU A 19 2.16 0.34 -7.54
CA LEU A 19 3.10 0.07 -8.63
C LEU A 19 2.86 0.94 -9.87
N ASN A 20 1.75 1.67 -9.92
CA ASN A 20 1.36 2.44 -11.09
C ASN A 20 0.45 3.60 -10.68
N ASP A 21 0.00 4.36 -11.67
CA ASP A 21 -0.85 5.54 -11.46
C ASP A 21 -2.32 5.26 -11.76
N ASN A 22 -2.75 4.01 -11.66
CA ASN A 22 -4.13 3.65 -11.97
C ASN A 22 -5.16 4.30 -11.04
N TYR A 23 -4.71 4.82 -9.91
CA TYR A 23 -5.58 5.47 -8.92
C TYR A 23 -5.31 6.97 -8.81
N ALA A 24 -4.71 7.55 -9.85
CA ALA A 24 -4.37 8.97 -9.86
C ALA A 24 -5.60 9.86 -9.76
N ASP A 25 -6.73 9.42 -10.30
CA ASP A 25 -7.99 10.15 -10.21
C ASP A 25 -8.49 10.27 -8.77
N LYS A 26 -7.96 9.47 -7.87
CA LYS A 26 -8.28 9.50 -6.44
C LYS A 26 -7.17 10.16 -5.62
N GLY A 27 -6.18 10.75 -6.29
CA GLY A 27 -5.05 11.40 -5.61
C GLY A 27 -3.96 10.43 -5.16
N LEU A 28 -3.97 9.20 -5.66
CA LEU A 28 -3.01 8.17 -5.27
C LEU A 28 -2.11 7.86 -6.45
N PHE A 29 -0.80 7.98 -6.25
CA PHE A 29 0.17 7.84 -7.32
C PHE A 29 1.14 6.71 -7.05
N LYS A 30 1.84 6.30 -8.11
CA LYS A 30 2.89 5.29 -7.99
C LYS A 30 3.84 5.64 -6.85
N GLY A 31 4.14 4.66 -6.02
CA GLY A 31 5.05 4.85 -4.89
C GLY A 31 4.34 5.21 -3.58
N TYR A 32 3.05 5.50 -3.62
CA TYR A 32 2.31 5.75 -2.39
C TYR A 32 2.18 4.46 -1.59
N ILE A 33 2.24 4.59 -0.26
CA ILE A 33 2.18 3.46 0.66
C ILE A 33 0.90 3.53 1.47
N GLY A 34 0.18 2.42 1.52
CA GLY A 34 -1.03 2.30 2.31
C GLY A 34 -0.97 1.09 3.21
N ILE A 35 -1.97 0.96 4.05
CA ILE A 35 -2.09 -0.15 5.00
C ILE A 35 -3.32 -0.97 4.63
N VAL A 36 -3.14 -2.29 4.53
CA VAL A 36 -4.24 -3.18 4.20
C VAL A 36 -5.22 -3.26 5.37
N MET A 37 -6.47 -2.93 5.10
CA MET A 37 -7.54 -3.01 6.09
C MET A 37 -8.35 -4.29 5.95
N ALA A 38 -8.46 -4.83 4.74
CA ALA A 38 -9.16 -6.08 4.48
C ALA A 38 -8.60 -6.74 3.23
N ASN A 39 -8.55 -8.07 3.24
CA ASN A 39 -8.01 -8.84 2.12
C ASN A 39 -9.13 -9.63 1.45
N PHE A 40 -9.44 -9.27 0.21
CA PHE A 40 -10.42 -9.97 -0.63
C PHE A 40 -9.78 -10.55 -1.89
N ILE A 41 -8.46 -10.74 -1.88
CA ILE A 41 -7.73 -11.20 -3.08
C ILE A 41 -8.24 -12.56 -3.55
N GLU A 42 -8.37 -13.50 -2.62
CA GLU A 42 -8.77 -14.85 -2.98
C GLU A 42 -10.15 -14.88 -3.64
N LYS A 43 -11.05 -14.05 -3.17
CA LYS A 43 -12.44 -14.08 -3.64
C LYS A 43 -12.69 -13.08 -4.76
N TYR A 44 -12.09 -11.91 -4.71
CA TYR A 44 -12.40 -10.81 -5.62
C TYR A 44 -11.17 -10.20 -6.31
N GLY A 45 -9.98 -10.58 -5.91
CA GLY A 45 -8.76 -10.10 -6.55
C GLY A 45 -8.31 -8.71 -6.12
N PHE A 46 -8.79 -8.19 -5.00
CA PHE A 46 -8.37 -6.88 -4.49
C PHE A 46 -8.23 -6.87 -2.97
N VAL A 47 -7.56 -5.85 -2.48
CA VAL A 47 -7.53 -5.53 -1.05
C VAL A 47 -8.21 -4.19 -0.85
N VAL A 48 -8.64 -3.93 0.38
CA VAL A 48 -9.09 -2.60 0.79
C VAL A 48 -7.96 -1.99 1.62
N ALA A 49 -7.48 -0.83 1.22
CA ALA A 49 -6.33 -0.21 1.87
C ALA A 49 -6.64 1.23 2.28
N ASP A 50 -5.96 1.67 3.32
CA ASP A 50 -6.06 3.01 3.88
C ASP A 50 -4.82 3.80 3.50
N PHE A 51 -5.00 4.90 2.77
CA PHE A 51 -3.94 5.82 2.39
C PHE A 51 -4.18 7.15 3.09
N SER A 52 -3.56 7.35 4.22
CA SER A 52 -3.69 8.59 4.97
C SER A 52 -2.43 9.42 4.87
N ASN A 53 -2.59 10.74 5.00
CA ASN A 53 -1.45 11.65 5.07
C ASN A 53 -0.90 11.61 6.49
N PRO A 54 0.33 11.12 6.68
CA PRO A 54 0.86 10.94 8.04
C PRO A 54 1.17 12.26 8.76
N ILE A 55 1.27 13.38 8.03
CA ILE A 55 1.55 14.69 8.64
C ILE A 55 0.28 15.33 9.15
N LYS A 56 -0.74 15.38 8.30
CA LYS A 56 -1.94 16.14 8.59
C LYS A 56 -3.02 15.31 9.26
N ALA A 57 -2.75 14.01 9.47
CA ALA A 57 -3.74 13.06 9.97
C ALA A 57 -5.02 13.07 9.13
N GLU A 58 -4.88 13.42 7.85
CA GLU A 58 -5.97 13.42 6.89
C GLU A 58 -5.85 12.22 5.97
N TYR A 59 -6.98 11.69 5.55
CA TYR A 59 -6.99 10.62 4.58
C TYR A 59 -6.89 11.20 3.18
N ILE A 60 -5.96 10.66 2.38
CA ILE A 60 -5.92 10.95 0.95
C ILE A 60 -7.13 10.27 0.33
N GLN A 61 -7.27 9.00 0.64
CA GLN A 61 -8.47 8.20 0.42
C GLN A 61 -8.64 7.32 1.63
N PRO A 62 -9.72 7.45 2.40
CA PRO A 62 -9.85 6.72 3.69
C PRO A 62 -9.77 5.21 3.51
N VAL A 63 -10.46 4.65 2.54
CA VAL A 63 -10.34 3.24 2.17
C VAL A 63 -10.66 3.12 0.69
N ILE A 64 -9.86 2.31 0.00
CA ILE A 64 -10.01 2.13 -1.43
C ILE A 64 -9.65 0.71 -1.82
N GLU A 65 -10.35 0.18 -2.81
CA GLU A 65 -10.06 -1.14 -3.37
C GLU A 65 -8.87 -1.03 -4.30
N ILE A 66 -7.82 -1.81 -4.03
CA ILE A 66 -6.62 -1.86 -4.87
C ILE A 66 -6.50 -3.26 -5.44
N MET A 67 -6.46 -3.36 -6.76
CA MET A 67 -6.37 -4.65 -7.44
C MET A 67 -5.00 -5.28 -7.20
N LYS A 68 -4.97 -6.60 -7.16
CA LYS A 68 -3.74 -7.35 -6.81
C LYS A 68 -2.56 -7.06 -7.72
N GLU A 69 -2.81 -6.70 -8.98
CA GLU A 69 -1.72 -6.40 -9.92
C GLU A 69 -1.17 -4.98 -9.78
N ASP A 70 -1.79 -4.15 -8.97
CA ASP A 70 -1.46 -2.74 -8.86
C ASP A 70 -0.63 -2.40 -7.64
N PHE A 71 -0.31 -3.36 -6.81
CA PHE A 71 0.48 -3.12 -5.61
C PHE A 71 1.47 -4.25 -5.34
N ARG A 72 2.42 -3.97 -4.46
CA ARG A 72 3.34 -4.95 -3.92
C ARG A 72 3.31 -4.87 -2.40
N VAL A 73 3.35 -6.00 -1.74
CA VAL A 73 3.45 -6.04 -0.28
C VAL A 73 4.88 -5.70 0.12
N LEU A 74 5.02 -4.76 1.05
CA LEU A 74 6.33 -4.42 1.60
C LEU A 74 6.66 -5.38 2.73
N SER A 75 7.82 -6.00 2.64
CA SER A 75 8.27 -7.00 3.60
C SER A 75 8.98 -6.34 4.78
N ASP A 76 9.40 -7.18 5.73
CA ASP A 76 10.21 -6.72 6.85
C ASP A 76 11.69 -6.57 6.50
N SER A 77 12.04 -6.65 5.21
CA SER A 77 13.42 -6.46 4.79
C SER A 77 13.89 -5.05 5.15
N LEU A 78 15.20 -4.90 5.34
CA LEU A 78 15.78 -3.59 5.66
C LEU A 78 15.46 -2.57 4.57
N ALA A 79 15.52 -2.99 3.29
CA ALA A 79 15.23 -2.10 2.18
C ALA A 79 13.79 -1.60 2.20
N ASP A 80 12.84 -2.49 2.47
CA ASP A 80 11.44 -2.11 2.52
C ASP A 80 11.13 -1.22 3.72
N LYS A 81 11.73 -1.50 4.88
CA LYS A 81 11.58 -0.63 6.05
C LYS A 81 12.11 0.78 5.78
N LYS A 82 13.23 0.86 5.08
CA LYS A 82 13.81 2.13 4.69
C LYS A 82 12.89 2.88 3.74
N LEU A 83 12.29 2.18 2.79
CA LEU A 83 11.36 2.78 1.83
C LEU A 83 10.13 3.35 2.54
N VAL A 84 9.58 2.61 3.49
CA VAL A 84 8.42 3.09 4.27
C VAL A 84 8.80 4.34 5.05
N LYS A 85 9.98 4.36 5.67
CA LYS A 85 10.45 5.52 6.40
C LYS A 85 10.62 6.72 5.48
N GLU A 86 11.21 6.53 4.31
CA GLU A 86 11.39 7.60 3.34
C GLU A 86 10.06 8.18 2.89
N PHE A 87 9.08 7.33 2.65
CA PHE A 87 7.75 7.78 2.28
C PHE A 87 7.14 8.67 3.37
N LYS A 88 7.21 8.21 4.62
CA LYS A 88 6.68 8.98 5.74
C LYS A 88 7.42 10.31 5.91
N ASP A 89 8.74 10.31 5.70
CA ASP A 89 9.54 11.52 5.84
C ASP A 89 9.19 12.57 4.78
N LEU A 90 8.77 12.14 3.58
CA LEU A 90 8.34 13.06 2.52
C LEU A 90 7.16 13.92 2.97
N PHE A 91 6.33 13.41 3.84
CA PHE A 91 5.14 14.12 4.31
C PHE A 91 5.37 14.89 5.60
N ARG A 92 6.59 14.89 6.12
CA ARG A 92 6.91 15.52 7.40
C ARG A 92 7.41 16.95 7.31
N LYS A 93 7.31 17.54 6.19
CA LYS A 93 7.84 18.91 6.04
C LYS A 93 6.84 20.00 6.30
#